data_b891a075298cafe535de8cce01771bdc
#
_entry.id   b891a075298cafe535de8cce01771bdc
#
_cell.length_a   1.000
_cell.length_b   1.000
_cell.length_c   1.000
_cell.angle_alpha   90.00
_cell.angle_beta   90.00
_cell.angle_gamma   90.00
#
_symmetry.space_group_name_H-M   'P 1'
#
loop_
_entity.id
_entity.type
_entity.pdbx_description
1 polymer ?
#
loop_
_entity_poly.entity_id
_entity_poly.type
_entity_poly.pdbx_seq_one_letter_code
_entity_poly.pdbx_strand_id
1 'polypeptide(L)'
;MSVIQLLHGTDHIIEVPDIHIGNPHNDYGMGFYCTRVDEMAREWACKKNTDGFVNSYDFDTEGLKVLNLLDGTHTVLNWMALLLQFRTFKLDSEVAVDARDYLIGHYSIDLTGFDVVIGYRADDSYFQYAESFVSNTLPLRSLNKALKLGKLGEQTVVISQKGFDHLHFINAYPVSRSVYYPKFLDRDTKARDTYRKEIKKSKSYRDDIFVLDILREEMSNDDPRIQRILFE
;
A
#
# COMPACT_ATOMS: atom_id res chain seq x y z
N MET A 1 -3.73 -18.10 20.75
CA MET A 1 -2.50 -18.02 19.94
C MET A 1 -2.90 -17.89 18.49
N SER A 2 -2.62 -16.76 17.87
CA SER A 2 -2.89 -16.60 16.44
C SER A 2 -1.56 -16.45 15.70
N VAL A 3 -0.89 -17.60 15.48
CA VAL A 3 0.29 -17.66 14.63
C VAL A 3 -0.18 -17.67 13.18
N ILE A 4 0.35 -16.74 12.38
CA ILE A 4 0.11 -16.67 10.94
C ILE A 4 1.42 -16.82 10.20
N GLN A 5 1.37 -17.37 8.99
CA GLN A 5 2.54 -17.41 8.13
C GLN A 5 2.69 -16.12 7.34
N LEU A 6 3.87 -15.53 7.39
CA LEU A 6 4.27 -14.37 6.60
C LEU A 6 5.41 -14.75 5.64
N LEU A 7 5.36 -14.19 4.44
CA LEU A 7 6.30 -14.44 3.35
C LEU A 7 6.96 -13.12 2.93
N HIS A 8 8.28 -13.14 2.80
CA HIS A 8 9.07 -12.00 2.32
C HIS A 8 9.91 -12.41 1.12
N GLY A 9 9.66 -11.78 -0.03
CA GLY A 9 10.41 -12.03 -1.27
C GLY A 9 11.58 -11.05 -1.42
N THR A 10 12.80 -11.57 -1.58
CA THR A 10 14.03 -10.78 -1.76
C THR A 10 15.09 -11.57 -2.52
N ASP A 11 16.23 -10.96 -2.82
CA ASP A 11 17.34 -11.59 -3.54
C ASP A 11 18.29 -12.43 -2.64
N HIS A 12 18.02 -12.52 -1.34
CA HIS A 12 18.83 -13.28 -0.39
C HIS A 12 17.98 -13.88 0.74
N ILE A 13 18.60 -14.77 1.52
CA ILE A 13 17.96 -15.38 2.68
C ILE A 13 18.14 -14.45 3.89
N ILE A 14 17.04 -14.20 4.61
CA ILE A 14 17.02 -13.39 5.83
C ILE A 14 16.48 -14.27 6.96
N GLU A 15 17.38 -14.88 7.73
CA GLU A 15 16.99 -15.71 8.88
C GLU A 15 16.55 -14.83 10.07
N VAL A 16 17.21 -13.70 10.27
CA VAL A 16 16.91 -12.72 11.32
C VAL A 16 16.67 -11.36 10.69
N PRO A 17 15.40 -10.93 10.53
CA PRO A 17 15.09 -9.59 10.07
C PRO A 17 15.59 -8.52 11.05
N ASP A 18 16.09 -7.40 10.51
CA ASP A 18 16.60 -6.28 11.30
C ASP A 18 15.74 -5.03 11.05
N ILE A 19 15.22 -4.42 12.10
CA ILE A 19 14.40 -3.21 12.04
C ILE A 19 15.15 -2.01 11.43
N HIS A 20 16.47 -1.99 11.54
CA HIS A 20 17.30 -0.91 11.01
C HIS A 20 17.64 -1.05 9.53
N ILE A 21 17.28 -2.20 8.92
CA ILE A 21 17.51 -2.48 7.51
C ILE A 21 16.18 -2.33 6.77
N GLY A 22 16.00 -1.23 6.07
CA GLY A 22 14.79 -0.98 5.29
C GLY A 22 14.89 0.32 4.50
N ASN A 23 13.90 0.55 3.66
CA ASN A 23 13.78 1.82 2.96
C ASN A 23 12.70 2.68 3.64
N PRO A 24 13.04 3.85 4.20
CA PRO A 24 12.07 4.74 4.84
C PRO A 24 11.05 5.32 3.85
N HIS A 25 11.32 5.20 2.55
CA HIS A 25 10.43 5.66 1.48
C HIS A 25 9.55 4.54 0.90
N ASN A 26 9.28 3.49 1.66
CA ASN A 26 8.25 2.51 1.34
C ASN A 26 6.85 3.01 1.76
N ASP A 27 5.78 2.30 1.38
CA ASP A 27 4.38 2.72 1.53
C ASP A 27 3.97 3.14 2.95
N TYR A 28 4.58 2.52 3.97
CA TYR A 28 4.36 2.77 5.40
C TYR A 28 5.67 3.12 6.12
N GLY A 29 6.66 3.62 5.39
CA GLY A 29 7.97 3.97 5.93
C GLY A 29 8.87 2.78 6.22
N MET A 30 9.69 2.91 7.26
CA MET A 30 10.62 1.86 7.69
C MET A 30 9.85 0.66 8.24
N GLY A 31 10.23 -0.55 7.84
CA GLY A 31 9.63 -1.78 8.33
C GLY A 31 9.98 -3.01 7.49
N PHE A 32 9.56 -4.17 7.97
CA PHE A 32 9.73 -5.45 7.27
C PHE A 32 8.42 -5.82 6.55
N TYR A 33 8.46 -5.76 5.24
CA TYR A 33 7.31 -5.89 4.35
C TYR A 33 7.05 -7.34 3.96
N CYS A 34 5.94 -7.88 4.40
CA CYS A 34 5.54 -9.26 4.16
C CYS A 34 4.18 -9.35 3.45
N THR A 35 3.89 -10.52 2.93
CA THR A 35 2.57 -10.90 2.40
C THR A 35 2.20 -12.30 2.87
N ARG A 36 0.90 -12.62 2.81
CA ARG A 36 0.39 -13.98 3.03
C ARG A 36 0.18 -14.75 1.72
N VAL A 37 0.43 -14.09 0.58
CA VAL A 37 0.20 -14.63 -0.77
C VAL A 37 1.53 -15.07 -1.38
N ASP A 38 1.72 -16.39 -1.51
CA ASP A 38 2.95 -17.00 -2.02
C ASP A 38 3.34 -16.47 -3.42
N GLU A 39 2.40 -16.39 -4.34
CA GLU A 39 2.67 -15.90 -5.70
C GLU A 39 3.22 -14.47 -5.69
N MET A 40 2.71 -13.63 -4.79
CA MET A 40 3.17 -12.26 -4.64
C MET A 40 4.57 -12.19 -4.04
N ALA A 41 4.86 -13.01 -3.03
CA ALA A 41 6.20 -13.09 -2.46
C ALA A 41 7.23 -13.55 -3.51
N ARG A 42 6.86 -14.49 -4.37
CA ARG A 42 7.70 -14.96 -5.50
C ARG A 42 7.96 -13.85 -6.52
N GLU A 43 6.94 -13.06 -6.86
CA GLU A 43 7.12 -11.90 -7.74
C GLU A 43 8.07 -10.86 -7.14
N TRP A 44 7.98 -10.61 -5.82
CA TRP A 44 8.86 -9.66 -5.13
C TRP A 44 10.31 -10.15 -5.04
N ALA A 45 10.50 -11.46 -4.94
CA ALA A 45 11.81 -12.08 -4.88
C ALA A 45 12.63 -11.84 -6.15
N CYS A 46 11.97 -11.74 -7.31
CA CYS A 46 12.63 -11.70 -8.60
C CYS A 46 12.81 -10.26 -9.11
N LYS A 47 14.07 -9.87 -9.34
CA LYS A 47 14.44 -8.61 -10.00
C LYS A 47 14.79 -8.85 -11.48
N LYS A 48 15.02 -7.77 -12.23
CA LYS A 48 15.31 -7.84 -13.66
C LYS A 48 16.45 -8.80 -14.02
N ASN A 49 17.47 -8.94 -13.17
CA ASN A 49 18.71 -9.64 -13.50
C ASN A 49 19.04 -10.79 -12.54
N THR A 50 18.24 -11.05 -11.51
CA THR A 50 18.56 -12.03 -10.46
C THR A 50 17.37 -12.91 -10.12
N ASP A 51 17.65 -14.18 -9.87
CA ASP A 51 16.76 -15.05 -9.10
C ASP A 51 16.66 -14.54 -7.66
N GLY A 52 15.68 -15.03 -6.93
CA GLY A 52 15.47 -14.61 -5.55
C GLY A 52 15.08 -15.76 -4.64
N PHE A 53 14.68 -15.38 -3.44
CA PHE A 53 14.21 -16.30 -2.40
C PHE A 53 12.92 -15.76 -1.80
N VAL A 54 12.02 -16.66 -1.46
CA VAL A 54 10.94 -16.37 -0.52
C VAL A 54 11.36 -16.88 0.84
N ASN A 55 11.43 -15.97 1.80
CA ASN A 55 11.67 -16.25 3.20
C ASN A 55 10.33 -16.40 3.91
N SER A 56 10.16 -17.46 4.67
CA SER A 56 8.93 -17.81 5.38
C SER A 56 9.12 -17.71 6.88
N TYR A 57 8.14 -17.09 7.55
CA TYR A 57 8.16 -16.85 8.99
C TYR A 57 6.83 -17.25 9.62
N ASP A 58 6.89 -17.87 10.79
CA ASP A 58 5.77 -17.88 11.72
C ASP A 58 5.75 -16.55 12.45
N PHE A 59 4.61 -15.92 12.48
CA PHE A 59 4.41 -14.62 13.12
C PHE A 59 3.31 -14.72 14.17
N ASP A 60 3.69 -14.62 15.44
CA ASP A 60 2.75 -14.60 16.53
C ASP A 60 2.19 -13.18 16.71
N THR A 61 0.90 -13.02 16.53
CA THR A 61 0.23 -11.71 16.64
C THR A 61 -0.28 -11.42 18.06
N GLU A 62 -0.08 -12.32 19.01
CA GLU A 62 -0.58 -12.13 20.38
C GLU A 62 0.08 -10.95 21.08
N GLY A 63 -0.73 -10.04 21.60
CA GLY A 63 -0.25 -8.87 22.32
C GLY A 63 0.34 -7.75 21.46
N LEU A 64 0.36 -7.89 20.12
CA LEU A 64 0.79 -6.85 19.22
C LEU A 64 -0.34 -5.84 18.96
N LYS A 65 0.03 -4.56 18.82
CA LYS A 65 -0.87 -3.50 18.38
C LYS A 65 -0.85 -3.43 16.86
N VAL A 66 -1.98 -3.80 16.24
CA VAL A 66 -2.12 -3.87 14.79
C VAL A 66 -2.98 -2.72 14.30
N LEU A 67 -2.45 -1.91 13.39
CA LEU A 67 -3.24 -0.99 12.57
C LEU A 67 -3.69 -1.74 11.32
N ASN A 68 -4.98 -2.00 11.19
CA ASN A 68 -5.54 -2.63 10.00
C ASN A 68 -6.33 -1.60 9.18
N LEU A 69 -5.76 -1.15 8.07
CA LEU A 69 -6.40 -0.18 7.16
C LEU A 69 -7.48 -0.81 6.27
N LEU A 70 -7.70 -2.13 6.38
CA LEU A 70 -8.62 -2.90 5.54
C LEU A 70 -9.86 -3.38 6.30
N ASP A 71 -9.97 -3.07 7.58
CA ASP A 71 -11.07 -3.54 8.45
C ASP A 71 -12.37 -2.72 8.34
N GLY A 72 -12.37 -1.68 7.49
CA GLY A 72 -13.51 -0.80 7.27
C GLY A 72 -13.62 0.37 8.25
N THR A 73 -12.73 0.48 9.24
CA THR A 73 -12.69 1.64 10.16
C THR A 73 -11.91 2.82 9.58
N HIS A 74 -11.09 2.55 8.58
CA HIS A 74 -10.26 3.54 7.90
C HIS A 74 -10.69 3.72 6.45
N THR A 75 -10.48 4.94 5.94
CA THR A 75 -10.84 5.29 4.57
C THR A 75 -9.64 5.22 3.63
N VAL A 76 -9.92 5.25 2.33
CA VAL A 76 -8.86 5.39 1.31
C VAL A 76 -8.02 6.65 1.51
N LEU A 77 -8.58 7.70 2.13
CA LEU A 77 -7.85 8.94 2.42
C LEU A 77 -6.80 8.76 3.52
N ASN A 78 -7.06 7.90 4.52
CA ASN A 78 -6.06 7.54 5.52
C ASN A 78 -4.88 6.81 4.88
N TRP A 79 -5.16 5.83 4.02
CA TRP A 79 -4.11 5.14 3.27
C TRP A 79 -3.34 6.08 2.36
N MET A 80 -4.05 6.98 1.63
CA MET A 80 -3.44 7.98 0.75
C MET A 80 -2.51 8.94 1.52
N ALA A 81 -2.94 9.41 2.69
CA ALA A 81 -2.14 10.30 3.53
C ALA A 81 -0.84 9.63 4.00
N LEU A 82 -0.90 8.37 4.42
CA LEU A 82 0.31 7.60 4.77
C LEU A 82 1.23 7.44 3.56
N LEU A 83 0.67 7.09 2.39
CA LEU A 83 1.45 6.94 1.17
C LEU A 83 2.16 8.26 0.79
N LEU A 84 1.45 9.40 0.87
CA LEU A 84 1.99 10.74 0.60
C LEU A 84 3.06 11.16 1.62
N GLN A 85 2.97 10.69 2.85
CA GLN A 85 3.92 10.97 3.90
C GLN A 85 5.27 10.25 3.69
N PHE A 86 5.24 9.01 3.24
CA PHE A 86 6.44 8.18 3.17
C PHE A 86 7.05 8.06 1.77
N ARG A 87 6.24 8.08 0.73
CA ARG A 87 6.70 7.92 -0.66
C ARG A 87 7.00 9.26 -1.31
N THR A 88 7.91 9.26 -2.25
CA THR A 88 8.23 10.44 -3.06
C THR A 88 7.29 10.51 -4.25
N PHE A 89 6.52 11.59 -4.34
CA PHE A 89 5.63 11.89 -5.47
C PHE A 89 6.16 13.05 -6.29
N LYS A 90 5.90 12.99 -7.59
CA LYS A 90 6.11 14.13 -8.48
C LYS A 90 4.90 15.05 -8.42
N LEU A 91 5.04 16.17 -7.70
CA LEU A 91 3.99 17.15 -7.52
C LEU A 91 4.27 18.37 -8.42
N ASP A 92 3.61 18.42 -9.58
CA ASP A 92 3.90 19.41 -10.63
C ASP A 92 3.05 20.68 -10.53
N SER A 93 2.25 20.86 -9.47
CA SER A 93 1.39 22.03 -9.27
C SER A 93 1.26 22.41 -7.80
N GLU A 94 0.97 23.69 -7.54
CA GLU A 94 0.66 24.18 -6.19
C GLU A 94 -0.52 23.41 -5.58
N VAL A 95 -1.55 23.14 -6.37
CA VAL A 95 -2.71 22.32 -5.95
C VAL A 95 -2.29 20.95 -5.44
N ALA A 96 -1.35 20.29 -6.12
CA ALA A 96 -0.89 18.97 -5.70
C ALA A 96 -0.06 19.03 -4.41
N VAL A 97 0.70 20.11 -4.20
CA VAL A 97 1.45 20.34 -2.96
C VAL A 97 0.49 20.61 -1.80
N ASP A 98 -0.47 21.52 -1.99
CA ASP A 98 -1.47 21.86 -0.98
C ASP A 98 -2.32 20.64 -0.62
N ALA A 99 -2.71 19.84 -1.63
CA ALA A 99 -3.46 18.61 -1.43
C ALA A 99 -2.67 17.60 -0.60
N ARG A 100 -1.39 17.39 -0.90
CA ARG A 100 -0.52 16.51 -0.10
C ARG A 100 -0.48 16.96 1.35
N ASP A 101 -0.18 18.25 1.57
CA ASP A 101 0.01 18.79 2.91
C ASP A 101 -1.29 18.74 3.73
N TYR A 102 -2.41 19.05 3.09
CA TYR A 102 -3.74 18.93 3.70
C TYR A 102 -4.06 17.47 4.07
N LEU A 103 -3.89 16.54 3.13
CA LEU A 103 -4.20 15.13 3.36
C LEU A 103 -3.32 14.54 4.46
N ILE A 104 -2.03 14.85 4.50
CA ILE A 104 -1.14 14.42 5.58
C ILE A 104 -1.61 15.02 6.91
N GLY A 105 -1.93 16.30 6.95
CA GLY A 105 -2.33 16.98 8.18
C GLY A 105 -3.66 16.52 8.79
N HIS A 106 -4.60 16.04 7.95
CA HIS A 106 -5.98 15.74 8.39
C HIS A 106 -6.33 14.26 8.36
N TYR A 107 -5.63 13.45 7.56
CA TYR A 107 -5.99 12.04 7.37
C TYR A 107 -4.87 11.06 7.73
N SER A 108 -3.64 11.54 7.98
CA SER A 108 -2.56 10.65 8.37
C SER A 108 -2.83 10.04 9.75
N ILE A 109 -2.33 8.83 9.94
CA ILE A 109 -2.41 8.11 11.20
C ILE A 109 -1.01 8.05 11.78
N ASP A 110 -0.86 8.45 13.04
CA ASP A 110 0.39 8.29 13.75
C ASP A 110 0.69 6.80 13.95
N LEU A 111 1.75 6.32 13.32
CA LEU A 111 2.17 4.93 13.40
C LEU A 111 2.96 4.64 14.68
N THR A 112 3.34 5.65 15.46
CA THR A 112 4.01 5.45 16.73
C THR A 112 3.10 4.68 17.70
N GLY A 113 3.63 3.62 18.28
CA GLY A 113 2.85 2.78 19.19
C GLY A 113 2.09 1.64 18.55
N PHE A 114 2.14 1.48 17.22
CA PHE A 114 1.75 0.25 16.54
C PHE A 114 2.96 -0.65 16.33
N ASP A 115 2.71 -1.95 16.31
CA ASP A 115 3.73 -2.96 16.05
C ASP A 115 3.66 -3.44 14.60
N VAL A 116 2.46 -3.40 14.02
CA VAL A 116 2.17 -3.93 12.69
C VAL A 116 1.19 -3.02 11.96
N VAL A 117 1.40 -2.82 10.66
CA VAL A 117 0.44 -2.20 9.74
C VAL A 117 0.00 -3.23 8.70
N ILE A 118 -1.31 -3.37 8.53
CA ILE A 118 -1.92 -4.16 7.45
C ILE A 118 -2.61 -3.19 6.50
N GLY A 119 -2.28 -3.27 5.22
CA GLY A 119 -2.86 -2.35 4.24
C GLY A 119 -2.61 -2.76 2.79
N TYR A 120 -3.08 -1.95 1.87
CA TYR A 120 -2.82 -2.16 0.45
C TYR A 120 -1.36 -1.88 0.12
N ARG A 121 -0.85 -2.62 -0.86
CA ARG A 121 0.43 -2.34 -1.48
C ARG A 121 0.24 -1.31 -2.59
N ALA A 122 1.05 -0.26 -2.60
CA ALA A 122 1.15 0.65 -3.73
C ALA A 122 2.29 0.19 -4.64
N ASP A 123 1.97 -0.47 -5.75
CA ASP A 123 2.95 -0.64 -6.81
C ASP A 123 2.94 0.55 -7.78
N ASP A 124 3.91 0.61 -8.69
CA ASP A 124 4.12 1.75 -9.58
C ASP A 124 2.88 2.13 -10.42
N SER A 125 1.99 1.17 -10.69
CA SER A 125 0.76 1.44 -11.42
C SER A 125 -0.25 2.25 -10.62
N TYR A 126 -0.21 2.17 -9.29
CA TYR A 126 -1.11 2.89 -8.39
C TYR A 126 -0.62 4.29 -8.05
N PHE A 127 0.67 4.55 -8.20
CA PHE A 127 1.19 5.91 -8.11
C PHE A 127 0.48 6.86 -9.07
N GLN A 128 0.14 6.40 -10.26
CA GLN A 128 -0.59 7.22 -11.23
C GLN A 128 -2.00 7.62 -10.75
N TYR A 129 -2.69 6.72 -10.02
CA TYR A 129 -3.98 7.07 -9.40
C TYR A 129 -3.79 8.10 -8.29
N ALA A 130 -2.79 7.90 -7.45
CA ALA A 130 -2.47 8.81 -6.36
C ALA A 130 -2.08 10.20 -6.87
N GLU A 131 -1.18 10.27 -7.85
CA GLU A 131 -0.77 11.51 -8.51
C GLU A 131 -1.94 12.23 -9.18
N SER A 132 -2.79 11.48 -9.89
CA SER A 132 -3.99 12.05 -10.53
C SER A 132 -5.00 12.58 -9.53
N PHE A 133 -5.14 11.94 -8.37
CA PHE A 133 -6.03 12.41 -7.31
C PHE A 133 -5.51 13.72 -6.70
N VAL A 134 -4.24 13.79 -6.27
CA VAL A 134 -3.68 15.01 -5.68
C VAL A 134 -3.54 16.15 -6.68
N SER A 135 -3.42 15.84 -7.97
CA SER A 135 -3.45 16.81 -9.07
C SER A 135 -4.85 17.25 -9.47
N ASN A 136 -5.88 16.88 -8.72
CA ASN A 136 -7.29 17.23 -8.95
C ASN A 136 -7.84 16.76 -10.32
N THR A 137 -7.28 15.71 -10.88
CA THR A 137 -7.69 15.16 -12.19
C THR A 137 -8.46 13.84 -12.07
N LEU A 138 -8.46 13.22 -10.89
CA LEU A 138 -9.16 11.99 -10.58
C LEU A 138 -10.06 12.18 -9.37
N PRO A 139 -11.37 11.84 -9.42
CA PRO A 139 -12.25 11.93 -8.26
C PRO A 139 -12.01 10.79 -7.26
N LEU A 140 -12.39 11.03 -6.00
CA LEU A 140 -12.28 10.08 -4.87
C LEU A 140 -12.92 8.72 -5.17
N ARG A 141 -14.08 8.71 -5.84
CA ARG A 141 -14.77 7.49 -6.28
C ARG A 141 -13.87 6.59 -7.14
N SER A 142 -13.15 7.19 -8.08
CA SER A 142 -12.25 6.47 -8.98
C SER A 142 -11.01 5.95 -8.25
N LEU A 143 -10.47 6.72 -7.30
CA LEU A 143 -9.38 6.29 -6.44
C LEU A 143 -9.80 5.08 -5.58
N ASN A 144 -10.96 5.17 -4.90
CA ASN A 144 -11.50 4.10 -4.06
C ASN A 144 -11.75 2.82 -4.87
N LYS A 145 -12.35 2.96 -6.06
CA LYS A 145 -12.59 1.85 -6.97
C LYS A 145 -11.29 1.20 -7.44
N ALA A 146 -10.26 1.99 -7.75
CA ALA A 146 -8.96 1.49 -8.17
C ALA A 146 -8.34 0.55 -7.12
N LEU A 147 -8.40 0.94 -5.86
CA LEU A 147 -7.87 0.12 -4.75
C LEU A 147 -8.65 -1.19 -4.57
N LYS A 148 -9.97 -1.16 -4.69
CA LYS A 148 -10.82 -2.35 -4.56
C LYS A 148 -10.70 -3.30 -5.75
N LEU A 149 -10.54 -2.78 -6.97
CA LEU A 149 -10.47 -3.59 -8.20
C LEU A 149 -9.09 -4.18 -8.47
N GLY A 150 -8.07 -3.49 -7.99
CA GLY A 150 -6.73 -3.88 -8.30
C GLY A 150 -6.28 -4.98 -7.36
N LYS A 151 -6.41 -6.20 -7.54
CA LYS A 151 -5.80 -7.32 -6.78
C LYS A 151 -4.35 -7.01 -6.34
N LEU A 152 -4.17 -5.81 -5.74
CA LEU A 152 -2.91 -5.25 -5.27
C LEU A 152 -2.22 -6.15 -4.27
N GLY A 153 -3.03 -6.95 -3.63
CA GLY A 153 -2.62 -7.72 -2.49
C GLY A 153 -2.55 -6.86 -1.22
N GLU A 154 -2.77 -7.55 -0.17
CA GLU A 154 -2.57 -7.11 1.19
C GLU A 154 -1.11 -7.29 1.55
N GLN A 155 -0.53 -6.29 2.19
CA GLN A 155 0.78 -6.41 2.81
C GLN A 155 0.66 -6.24 4.31
N THR A 156 1.48 -6.99 5.03
CA THR A 156 1.68 -6.89 6.47
C THR A 156 3.07 -6.34 6.71
N VAL A 157 3.16 -5.22 7.39
CA VAL A 157 4.43 -4.53 7.64
C VAL A 157 4.70 -4.52 9.13
N VAL A 158 5.79 -5.14 9.54
CA VAL A 158 6.25 -5.13 10.93
C VAL A 158 7.12 -3.89 11.13
N ILE A 159 6.75 -3.01 12.08
CA ILE A 159 7.32 -1.67 12.24
C ILE A 159 7.93 -1.39 13.62
N SER A 160 7.80 -2.29 14.59
CA SER A 160 8.39 -2.13 15.93
C SER A 160 9.33 -3.26 16.28
N GLN A 161 10.29 -3.01 17.18
CA GLN A 161 11.16 -4.07 17.68
C GLN A 161 10.36 -5.22 18.27
N LYS A 162 9.30 -4.92 19.05
CA LYS A 162 8.42 -5.94 19.60
C LYS A 162 7.83 -6.82 18.50
N GLY A 163 7.36 -6.24 17.39
CA GLY A 163 6.87 -7.00 16.25
C GLY A 163 7.95 -7.88 15.61
N PHE A 164 9.17 -7.39 15.49
CA PHE A 164 10.30 -8.18 14.97
C PHE A 164 10.65 -9.37 15.88
N ASP A 165 10.56 -9.22 17.20
CA ASP A 165 10.80 -10.29 18.17
C ASP A 165 9.76 -11.44 18.06
N HIS A 166 8.61 -11.18 17.42
CA HIS A 166 7.55 -12.16 17.15
C HIS A 166 7.67 -12.84 15.78
N LEU A 167 8.68 -12.50 14.97
CA LEU A 167 8.98 -13.16 13.69
C LEU A 167 9.94 -14.33 13.92
N HIS A 168 9.50 -15.55 13.58
CA HIS A 168 10.31 -16.75 13.71
C HIS A 168 10.55 -17.37 12.32
N PHE A 169 11.80 -17.35 11.87
CA PHE A 169 12.18 -17.93 10.57
C PHE A 169 11.88 -19.43 10.53
N ILE A 170 11.23 -19.87 9.46
CA ILE A 170 10.94 -21.28 9.20
C ILE A 170 11.90 -21.84 8.18
N ASN A 171 11.87 -21.27 6.97
CA ASN A 171 12.68 -21.71 5.84
C ASN A 171 12.76 -20.61 4.78
N ALA A 172 13.64 -20.84 3.80
CA ALA A 172 13.65 -20.10 2.55
C ALA A 172 13.71 -21.05 1.37
N TYR A 173 13.09 -20.66 0.26
CA TYR A 173 13.14 -21.44 -0.98
C TYR A 173 13.45 -20.54 -2.18
N PRO A 174 14.22 -21.07 -3.14
CA PRO A 174 14.64 -20.31 -4.32
C PRO A 174 13.46 -20.08 -5.28
N VAL A 175 13.51 -18.95 -5.97
CA VAL A 175 12.51 -18.55 -6.95
C VAL A 175 13.20 -18.15 -8.24
N SER A 176 12.82 -18.80 -9.34
CA SER A 176 13.40 -18.51 -10.64
C SER A 176 12.82 -17.24 -11.27
N ARG A 177 13.71 -16.32 -11.58
CA ARG A 177 13.41 -15.10 -12.33
C ARG A 177 12.75 -15.40 -13.68
N SER A 178 13.18 -16.43 -14.37
CA SER A 178 12.64 -16.79 -15.69
C SER A 178 11.13 -17.07 -15.67
N VAL A 179 10.59 -17.45 -14.51
CA VAL A 179 9.16 -17.74 -14.31
C VAL A 179 8.42 -16.52 -13.75
N TYR A 180 8.96 -15.88 -12.72
CA TYR A 180 8.20 -14.91 -11.92
C TYR A 180 8.39 -13.45 -12.32
N TYR A 181 9.54 -13.09 -12.90
CA TYR A 181 9.72 -11.73 -13.41
C TYR A 181 8.80 -11.40 -14.60
N PRO A 182 8.57 -12.32 -15.58
CA PRO A 182 7.54 -12.09 -16.61
C PRO A 182 6.12 -11.95 -16.05
N LYS A 183 5.76 -12.69 -15.00
CA LYS A 183 4.44 -12.56 -14.32
C LYS A 183 4.28 -11.20 -13.67
N PHE A 184 5.32 -10.72 -12.98
CA PHE A 184 5.34 -9.36 -12.42
C PHE A 184 5.10 -8.30 -13.50
N LEU A 185 5.83 -8.37 -14.64
CA LEU A 185 5.68 -7.43 -15.75
C LEU A 185 4.28 -7.47 -16.39
N ASP A 186 3.71 -8.67 -16.54
CA ASP A 186 2.36 -8.85 -17.09
C ASP A 186 1.31 -8.24 -16.15
N ARG A 187 1.44 -8.45 -14.85
CA ARG A 187 0.55 -7.86 -13.85
C ARG A 187 0.65 -6.33 -13.85
N ASP A 188 1.86 -5.76 -13.86
CA ASP A 188 2.07 -4.29 -13.92
C ASP A 188 1.47 -3.71 -15.21
N THR A 189 1.71 -4.35 -16.35
CA THR A 189 1.15 -3.94 -17.65
C THR A 189 -0.38 -3.95 -17.63
N LYS A 190 -0.98 -5.01 -17.12
CA LYS A 190 -2.45 -5.13 -16.98
C LYS A 190 -3.03 -4.06 -16.06
N ALA A 191 -2.35 -3.75 -14.96
CA ALA A 191 -2.79 -2.70 -14.04
C ALA A 191 -2.76 -1.32 -14.72
N ARG A 192 -1.69 -0.99 -15.46
CA ARG A 192 -1.58 0.27 -16.24
C ARG A 192 -2.63 0.37 -17.35
N ASP A 193 -2.91 -0.73 -18.03
CA ASP A 193 -3.94 -0.77 -19.08
C ASP A 193 -5.35 -0.62 -18.49
N THR A 194 -5.59 -1.20 -17.33
CA THR A 194 -6.85 -1.03 -16.59
C THR A 194 -7.02 0.43 -16.17
N TYR A 195 -5.98 1.05 -15.62
CA TYR A 195 -5.98 2.47 -15.31
C TYR A 195 -6.38 3.33 -16.51
N ARG A 196 -5.70 3.16 -17.65
CA ARG A 196 -5.99 3.92 -18.87
C ARG A 196 -7.43 3.73 -19.36
N LYS A 197 -7.97 2.50 -19.26
CA LYS A 197 -9.35 2.19 -19.66
C LYS A 197 -10.35 2.80 -18.69
N GLU A 198 -10.09 2.75 -17.40
CA GLU A 198 -10.98 3.31 -16.37
C GLU A 198 -11.04 4.84 -16.48
N ILE A 199 -9.90 5.52 -16.64
CA ILE A 199 -9.88 6.97 -16.86
C ILE A 199 -10.66 7.36 -18.13
N LYS A 200 -10.47 6.64 -19.23
CA LYS A 200 -11.21 6.91 -20.48
C LYS A 200 -12.71 6.65 -20.37
N LYS A 201 -13.13 5.73 -19.50
CA LYS A 201 -14.52 5.37 -19.27
C LYS A 201 -15.16 6.13 -18.12
N SER A 202 -14.37 6.81 -17.30
CA SER A 202 -14.89 7.50 -16.13
C SER A 202 -15.87 8.59 -16.61
N LYS A 203 -17.16 8.31 -16.40
CA LYS A 203 -18.17 9.36 -16.49
C LYS A 203 -17.98 10.24 -15.28
N SER A 204 -17.84 11.53 -15.48
CA SER A 204 -17.91 12.49 -14.39
C SER A 204 -19.35 12.52 -13.90
N TYR A 205 -19.53 12.26 -12.62
CA TYR A 205 -20.84 12.38 -11.97
C TYR A 205 -20.92 13.76 -11.30
N ARG A 206 -22.14 14.29 -11.18
CA ARG A 206 -22.35 15.60 -10.55
C ARG A 206 -21.94 15.63 -9.06
N ASP A 207 -21.90 14.47 -8.44
CA ASP A 207 -21.56 14.25 -7.03
C ASP A 207 -20.16 13.68 -6.84
N ASP A 208 -19.32 13.71 -7.87
CA ASP A 208 -17.92 13.36 -7.74
C ASP A 208 -17.20 14.39 -6.84
N ILE A 209 -16.37 13.87 -5.94
CA ILE A 209 -15.55 14.67 -5.01
C ILE A 209 -14.10 14.61 -5.52
N PHE A 210 -13.55 15.77 -5.79
CA PHE A 210 -12.14 15.94 -6.12
C PHE A 210 -11.37 16.41 -4.88
N VAL A 211 -10.05 16.34 -4.94
CA VAL A 211 -9.23 16.74 -3.79
C VAL A 211 -9.43 18.22 -3.42
N LEU A 212 -9.65 19.10 -4.40
CA LEU A 212 -9.95 20.52 -4.11
C LEU A 212 -11.29 20.73 -3.38
N ASP A 213 -12.28 19.87 -3.59
CA ASP A 213 -13.53 19.94 -2.85
C ASP A 213 -13.28 19.58 -1.38
N ILE A 214 -12.46 18.54 -1.14
CA ILE A 214 -12.05 18.14 0.22
C ILE A 214 -11.34 19.29 0.93
N LEU A 215 -10.40 19.95 0.27
CA LEU A 215 -9.66 21.07 0.85
C LEU A 215 -10.56 22.26 1.15
N ARG A 216 -11.39 22.68 0.18
CA ARG A 216 -12.21 23.89 0.29
C ARG A 216 -13.31 23.77 1.32
N GLU A 217 -13.86 22.59 1.47
CA GLU A 217 -14.98 22.32 2.37
C GLU A 217 -14.52 21.67 3.69
N GLU A 218 -13.20 21.54 3.88
CA GLU A 218 -12.59 20.97 5.09
C GLU A 218 -13.23 19.62 5.49
N MET A 219 -13.48 18.77 4.48
CA MET A 219 -14.15 17.49 4.68
C MET A 219 -13.34 16.59 5.60
N SER A 220 -14.00 15.95 6.55
CA SER A 220 -13.41 14.89 7.40
C SER A 220 -13.75 13.50 6.88
N ASN A 221 -13.12 12.47 7.46
CA ASN A 221 -13.50 11.08 7.16
C ASN A 221 -14.99 10.79 7.40
N ASP A 222 -15.63 11.50 8.35
CA ASP A 222 -17.03 11.30 8.71
C ASP A 222 -18.00 12.10 7.83
N ASP A 223 -17.52 12.87 6.84
CA ASP A 223 -18.41 13.57 5.91
C ASP A 223 -19.30 12.56 5.19
N PRO A 224 -20.63 12.71 5.23
CA PRO A 224 -21.57 11.75 4.65
C PRO A 224 -21.35 11.51 3.14
N ARG A 225 -20.78 12.48 2.43
CA ARG A 225 -20.50 12.38 1.00
C ARG A 225 -19.29 11.48 0.77
N ILE A 226 -18.24 11.61 1.61
CA ILE A 226 -17.08 10.72 1.59
C ILE A 226 -17.52 9.32 1.95
N GLN A 227 -18.25 9.16 3.04
CA GLN A 227 -18.74 7.86 3.50
C GLN A 227 -19.57 7.14 2.43
N ARG A 228 -20.49 7.86 1.74
CA ARG A 228 -21.26 7.27 0.64
C ARG A 228 -20.38 6.70 -0.46
N ILE A 229 -19.31 7.42 -0.87
CA ILE A 229 -18.39 6.96 -1.92
C ILE A 229 -17.60 5.73 -1.49
N LEU A 230 -17.27 5.62 -0.21
CA LEU A 230 -16.47 4.52 0.31
C LEU A 230 -17.24 3.21 0.40
N PHE A 231 -18.57 3.28 0.59
CA PHE A 231 -19.44 2.11 0.73
C PHE A 231 -20.17 1.70 -0.57
N GLU A 232 -19.98 2.44 -1.67
CA GLU A 232 -20.37 2.03 -3.03
C GLU A 232 -19.29 1.10 -3.63
#